data_ed4a12fa2d4e986bd5cde140993157b0
#
_entry.id   ed4a12fa2d4e986bd5cde140993157b0
#
_cell.length_a   1.000
_cell.length_b   1.000
_cell.length_c   1.000
_cell.angle_alpha   90.00
_cell.angle_beta   90.00
_cell.angle_gamma   90.00
#
_symmetry.space_group_name_H-M   'P 1'
#
loop_
_entity.id
_entity.type
_entity.pdbx_description
1 polymer ?
#
loop_
_entity_poly.entity_id
_entity_poly.type
_entity_poly.pdbx_seq_one_letter_code
_entity_poly.pdbx_strand_id
1 'polypeptide(L)'
;DPKTTLTGDFTFEQIPVDAWRGNFDLNLVGGVLLPCQEFCPAMLQSGRGSVINIASVSAHIPLSRVIAYSAAKAAVLSLSQFLAREWAAAGVRVNTITPGFFPAEQNRKILFHEDGSPTARTESIMGHTPMGRFGEADELIGAAVFLASHQASSFVTGSDIRVDGGFLSQTI
;
A
#
# COMPACT_ATOMS: atom_id res chain seq x y z
N ASP A 1 -9.69 9.56 -4.65
CA ASP A 1 -10.40 10.86 -4.66
C ASP A 1 -10.40 11.43 -6.08
N PRO A 2 -11.57 11.73 -6.67
CA PRO A 2 -11.67 12.31 -8.01
C PRO A 2 -10.88 13.62 -8.18
N LYS A 3 -10.72 14.40 -7.11
CA LYS A 3 -9.96 15.68 -7.11
C LYS A 3 -8.43 15.49 -7.15
N THR A 4 -7.93 14.29 -7.03
CA THR A 4 -6.51 13.96 -7.14
C THR A 4 -6.23 12.91 -8.22
N THR A 5 -7.26 12.53 -8.98
CA THR A 5 -7.15 11.57 -10.08
C THR A 5 -6.94 12.32 -11.39
N LEU A 6 -5.74 12.25 -11.93
CA LEU A 6 -5.41 12.91 -13.20
C LEU A 6 -6.16 12.26 -14.38
N THR A 7 -6.69 13.11 -15.25
CA THR A 7 -7.36 12.73 -16.51
C THR A 7 -6.76 13.56 -17.65
N GLY A 8 -7.19 13.33 -18.90
CA GLY A 8 -6.75 14.15 -20.01
C GLY A 8 -7.04 15.65 -19.85
N ASP A 9 -8.16 15.96 -19.17
CA ASP A 9 -8.63 17.35 -18.95
C ASP A 9 -8.28 17.90 -17.57
N PHE A 10 -7.78 17.06 -16.64
CA PHE A 10 -7.41 17.44 -15.27
C PHE A 10 -5.96 17.09 -15.02
N THR A 11 -5.11 18.11 -14.96
CA THR A 11 -3.66 17.99 -14.86
C THR A 11 -3.14 18.20 -13.42
N PHE A 12 -1.86 17.92 -13.20
CA PHE A 12 -1.23 18.07 -11.89
C PHE A 12 -1.38 19.46 -11.29
N GLU A 13 -1.25 20.50 -12.11
CA GLU A 13 -1.29 21.91 -11.69
C GLU A 13 -2.68 22.32 -11.18
N GLN A 14 -3.70 21.56 -11.51
CA GLN A 14 -5.08 21.81 -11.10
C GLN A 14 -5.47 21.10 -9.80
N ILE A 15 -4.60 20.26 -9.23
CA ILE A 15 -4.91 19.53 -7.98
C ILE A 15 -5.01 20.54 -6.83
N PRO A 16 -6.18 20.67 -6.18
CA PRO A 16 -6.31 21.54 -5.01
C PRO A 16 -5.44 21.04 -3.85
N VAL A 17 -4.77 21.94 -3.16
CA VAL A 17 -3.90 21.59 -2.00
C VAL A 17 -4.71 20.85 -0.92
N ASP A 18 -5.97 21.23 -0.69
CA ASP A 18 -6.80 20.55 0.30
C ASP A 18 -7.16 19.11 -0.09
N ALA A 19 -7.36 18.83 -1.39
CA ALA A 19 -7.55 17.47 -1.86
C ALA A 19 -6.26 16.63 -1.71
N TRP A 20 -5.10 17.25 -1.92
CA TRP A 20 -3.80 16.64 -1.63
C TRP A 20 -3.66 16.32 -0.15
N ARG A 21 -3.92 17.28 0.75
CA ARG A 21 -3.90 17.09 2.20
C ARG A 21 -4.84 15.98 2.65
N GLY A 22 -6.09 15.99 2.19
CA GLY A 22 -7.07 14.95 2.53
C GLY A 22 -6.62 13.55 2.13
N ASN A 23 -5.85 13.41 1.03
CA ASN A 23 -5.27 12.13 0.64
C ASN A 23 -4.17 11.67 1.62
N PHE A 24 -3.32 12.58 2.08
CA PHE A 24 -2.32 12.31 3.10
C PHE A 24 -2.95 12.03 4.47
N ASP A 25 -3.96 12.81 4.85
CA ASP A 25 -4.70 12.61 6.10
C ASP A 25 -5.32 11.22 6.16
N LEU A 26 -5.91 10.75 5.06
CA LEU A 26 -6.50 9.41 5.00
C LEU A 26 -5.43 8.30 5.03
N ASN A 27 -4.44 8.38 4.13
CA ASN A 27 -3.54 7.24 3.88
C ASN A 27 -2.32 7.18 4.80
N LEU A 28 -1.84 8.32 5.29
CA LEU A 28 -0.66 8.39 6.15
C LEU A 28 -1.02 8.72 7.59
N VAL A 29 -1.70 9.84 7.82
CA VAL A 29 -1.99 10.31 9.19
C VAL A 29 -2.98 9.35 9.86
N GLY A 30 -4.19 9.20 9.32
CA GLY A 30 -5.21 8.32 9.85
C GLY A 30 -4.92 6.83 9.63
N GLY A 31 -4.23 6.49 8.53
CA GLY A 31 -3.93 5.10 8.19
C GLY A 31 -2.74 4.49 8.93
N VAL A 32 -1.76 5.29 9.34
CA VAL A 32 -0.51 4.79 9.96
C VAL A 32 -0.12 5.57 11.21
N LEU A 33 0.02 6.90 11.10
CA LEU A 33 0.58 7.69 12.20
C LEU A 33 -0.25 7.59 13.47
N LEU A 34 -1.54 7.94 13.40
CA LEU A 34 -2.43 7.90 14.57
C LEU A 34 -2.60 6.49 15.14
N PRO A 35 -2.84 5.42 14.36
CA PRO A 35 -2.86 4.06 14.89
C PRO A 35 -1.55 3.67 15.58
N CYS A 36 -0.40 4.04 15.03
CA CYS A 36 0.88 3.76 15.66
C CYS A 36 1.04 4.52 16.99
N GLN A 37 0.64 5.79 17.05
CA GLN A 37 0.70 6.58 18.30
C GLN A 37 -0.22 6.03 19.37
N GLU A 38 -1.37 5.49 19.01
CA GLU A 38 -2.37 4.98 19.96
C GLU A 38 -2.02 3.56 20.46
N PHE A 39 -1.68 2.65 19.56
CA PHE A 39 -1.55 1.23 19.90
C PHE A 39 -0.13 0.79 20.21
N CYS A 40 0.90 1.43 19.65
CA CYS A 40 2.26 0.96 19.83
C CYS A 40 2.87 1.23 21.22
N PRO A 41 2.46 2.23 22.00
CA PRO A 41 2.97 2.39 23.37
C PRO A 41 2.81 1.13 24.24
N ALA A 42 1.67 0.43 24.14
CA ALA A 42 1.45 -0.81 24.87
C ALA A 42 2.39 -1.96 24.37
N MET A 43 2.65 -2.03 23.07
CA MET A 43 3.60 -2.99 22.50
C MET A 43 5.04 -2.70 22.97
N LEU A 44 5.44 -1.43 22.97
CA LEU A 44 6.75 -0.99 23.45
C LEU A 44 6.95 -1.30 24.94
N GLN A 45 5.93 -1.06 25.74
CA GLN A 45 5.96 -1.37 27.17
C GLN A 45 6.05 -2.87 27.43
N SER A 46 5.37 -3.70 26.63
CA SER A 46 5.39 -5.16 26.77
C SER A 46 6.66 -5.81 26.22
N GLY A 47 7.50 -5.05 25.48
CA GLY A 47 8.69 -5.57 24.81
C GLY A 47 8.39 -6.52 23.65
N ARG A 48 7.16 -6.51 23.12
CA ARG A 48 6.74 -7.43 22.06
C ARG A 48 5.62 -6.82 21.21
N GLY A 49 5.84 -6.75 19.90
CA GLY A 49 4.81 -6.29 18.97
C GLY A 49 5.15 -6.58 17.51
N SER A 50 4.12 -6.54 16.68
CA SER A 50 4.26 -6.57 15.23
C SER A 50 3.27 -5.60 14.59
N VAL A 51 3.80 -4.58 13.96
CA VAL A 51 3.04 -3.60 13.17
C VAL A 51 3.18 -3.98 11.70
N ILE A 52 2.05 -4.04 11.00
CA ILE A 52 2.00 -4.33 9.57
C ILE A 52 1.26 -3.19 8.88
N ASN A 53 1.98 -2.36 8.14
CA ASN A 53 1.40 -1.27 7.40
C ASN A 53 1.16 -1.68 5.94
N ILE A 54 0.05 -1.22 5.36
CA ILE A 54 -0.28 -1.52 3.97
C ILE A 54 0.21 -0.39 3.07
N ALA A 55 1.25 -0.68 2.28
CA ALA A 55 1.76 0.20 1.24
C ALA A 55 0.99 0.01 -0.09
N SER A 56 1.65 0.11 -1.22
CA SER A 56 1.10 -0.12 -2.56
C SER A 56 2.23 -0.21 -3.57
N VAL A 57 2.04 -0.91 -4.68
CA VAL A 57 2.97 -0.84 -5.82
C VAL A 57 3.19 0.59 -6.32
N SER A 58 2.20 1.48 -6.13
CA SER A 58 2.32 2.91 -6.47
C SER A 58 3.31 3.68 -5.60
N ALA A 59 3.76 3.13 -4.48
CA ALA A 59 4.82 3.70 -3.65
C ALA A 59 6.21 3.51 -4.26
N HIS A 60 6.37 2.55 -5.16
CA HIS A 60 7.64 2.17 -5.77
C HIS A 60 7.81 2.71 -7.19
N ILE A 61 6.71 2.81 -7.94
CA ILE A 61 6.71 3.29 -9.32
C ILE A 61 5.58 4.31 -9.53
N PRO A 62 5.75 5.26 -10.45
CA PRO A 62 4.74 6.27 -10.74
C PRO A 62 3.58 5.66 -11.51
N LEU A 63 2.51 5.30 -10.83
CA LEU A 63 1.28 4.90 -11.49
C LEU A 63 0.53 6.12 -12.03
N SER A 64 0.00 5.99 -13.25
CA SER A 64 -0.81 7.04 -13.87
C SER A 64 -2.02 7.41 -13.00
N ARG A 65 -2.36 8.71 -13.00
CA ARG A 65 -3.59 9.29 -12.41
C ARG A 65 -3.67 9.35 -10.88
N VAL A 66 -2.76 8.74 -10.11
CA VAL A 66 -2.91 8.61 -8.64
C VAL A 66 -1.74 9.20 -7.85
N ILE A 67 -1.27 10.38 -8.27
CA ILE A 67 -0.03 10.97 -7.73
C ILE A 67 -0.06 11.25 -6.22
N ALA A 68 -1.13 11.82 -5.68
CA ALA A 68 -1.24 12.13 -4.25
C ALA A 68 -1.29 10.84 -3.41
N TYR A 69 -2.00 9.81 -3.90
CA TYR A 69 -2.03 8.49 -3.29
C TYR A 69 -0.66 7.83 -3.32
N SER A 70 0.03 7.86 -4.46
CA SER A 70 1.38 7.29 -4.62
C SER A 70 2.37 7.94 -3.66
N ALA A 71 2.36 9.27 -3.55
CA ALA A 71 3.20 10.01 -2.62
C ALA A 71 2.90 9.65 -1.16
N ALA A 72 1.62 9.55 -0.78
CA ALA A 72 1.23 9.13 0.57
C ALA A 72 1.66 7.69 0.88
N LYS A 73 1.55 6.76 -0.08
CA LYS A 73 2.00 5.37 0.10
C LYS A 73 3.53 5.23 0.13
N ALA A 74 4.27 6.08 -0.58
CA ALA A 74 5.72 6.16 -0.44
C ALA A 74 6.12 6.67 0.97
N ALA A 75 5.37 7.64 1.51
CA ALA A 75 5.56 8.10 2.88
C ALA A 75 5.27 7.00 3.92
N VAL A 76 4.29 6.12 3.67
CA VAL A 76 4.02 4.93 4.53
C VAL A 76 5.24 4.01 4.58
N LEU A 77 5.89 3.72 3.44
CA LEU A 77 7.12 2.91 3.42
C LEU A 77 8.23 3.57 4.24
N SER A 78 8.50 4.86 4.00
CA SER A 78 9.54 5.60 4.70
C SER A 78 9.30 5.66 6.21
N LEU A 79 8.06 5.98 6.64
CA LEU A 79 7.70 6.00 8.06
C LEU A 79 7.84 4.61 8.69
N SER A 80 7.42 3.55 8.00
CA SER A 80 7.54 2.18 8.51
C SER A 80 8.99 1.78 8.74
N GLN A 81 9.90 2.14 7.84
CA GLN A 81 11.33 1.89 7.99
C GLN A 81 11.93 2.66 9.18
N PHE A 82 11.53 3.92 9.35
CA PHE A 82 11.94 4.71 10.51
C PHE A 82 11.49 4.07 11.82
N LEU A 83 10.21 3.71 11.92
CA LEU A 83 9.66 3.07 13.12
C LEU A 83 10.28 1.69 13.39
N ALA A 84 10.58 0.92 12.34
CA ALA A 84 11.28 -0.36 12.46
C ALA A 84 12.64 -0.20 13.14
N ARG A 85 13.42 0.81 12.74
CA ARG A 85 14.71 1.14 13.34
C ARG A 85 14.55 1.58 14.80
N GLU A 86 13.60 2.50 15.07
CA GLU A 86 13.42 3.09 16.41
C GLU A 86 12.93 2.05 17.44
N TRP A 87 12.08 1.10 17.02
CA TRP A 87 11.40 0.20 17.94
C TRP A 87 12.02 -1.20 18.01
N ALA A 88 13.02 -1.50 17.17
CA ALA A 88 13.66 -2.82 17.13
C ALA A 88 14.25 -3.23 18.48
N ALA A 89 14.98 -2.35 19.14
CA ALA A 89 15.57 -2.61 20.46
C ALA A 89 14.53 -2.83 21.57
N ALA A 90 13.32 -2.28 21.39
CA ALA A 90 12.20 -2.50 22.28
C ALA A 90 11.37 -3.74 21.95
N GLY A 91 11.82 -4.59 21.02
CA GLY A 91 11.15 -5.84 20.67
C GLY A 91 9.90 -5.68 19.79
N VAL A 92 9.67 -4.50 19.22
CA VAL A 92 8.55 -4.22 18.30
C VAL A 92 9.05 -4.21 16.87
N ARG A 93 8.47 -5.04 16.03
CA ARG A 93 8.77 -5.13 14.59
C ARG A 93 7.78 -4.31 13.79
N VAL A 94 8.25 -3.63 12.76
CA VAL A 94 7.42 -2.86 11.84
C VAL A 94 7.78 -3.24 10.42
N ASN A 95 6.79 -3.70 9.66
CA ASN A 95 6.97 -4.14 8.27
C ASN A 95 5.84 -3.62 7.40
N THR A 96 6.00 -3.72 6.10
CA THR A 96 4.96 -3.38 5.14
C THR A 96 4.56 -4.57 4.28
N ILE A 97 3.31 -4.58 3.85
CA ILE A 97 2.85 -5.37 2.72
C ILE A 97 2.58 -4.39 1.58
N THR A 98 3.11 -4.69 0.40
CA THR A 98 2.87 -3.94 -0.83
C THR A 98 1.97 -4.77 -1.76
N PRO A 99 0.65 -4.55 -1.73
CA PRO A 99 -0.25 -5.20 -2.67
C PRO A 99 -0.08 -4.65 -4.09
N GLY A 100 -0.24 -5.53 -5.07
CA GLY A 100 -0.48 -5.17 -6.46
C GLY A 100 -1.91 -4.72 -6.70
N PHE A 101 -2.55 -5.29 -7.72
CA PHE A 101 -3.93 -4.96 -8.07
C PHE A 101 -4.89 -6.06 -7.60
N PHE A 102 -5.81 -5.66 -6.73
CA PHE A 102 -6.85 -6.49 -6.15
C PHE A 102 -8.21 -5.85 -6.44
N PRO A 103 -9.09 -6.48 -7.22
CA PRO A 103 -10.42 -5.96 -7.47
C PRO A 103 -11.22 -5.89 -6.17
N ALA A 104 -11.82 -4.74 -5.92
CA ALA A 104 -12.75 -4.52 -4.83
C ALA A 104 -13.96 -3.74 -5.39
N GLU A 105 -15.05 -3.70 -4.64
CA GLU A 105 -16.25 -2.99 -5.06
C GLU A 105 -15.97 -1.52 -5.42
N GLN A 106 -15.07 -0.88 -4.67
CA GLN A 106 -14.68 0.52 -4.88
C GLN A 106 -14.00 0.79 -6.23
N ASN A 107 -13.25 -0.18 -6.77
CA ASN A 107 -12.49 0.00 -8.01
C ASN A 107 -13.08 -0.76 -9.20
N ARG A 108 -14.15 -1.53 -8.98
CA ARG A 108 -14.76 -2.39 -10.01
C ARG A 108 -15.17 -1.60 -11.26
N LYS A 109 -15.78 -0.44 -11.08
CA LYS A 109 -16.22 0.44 -12.20
C LYS A 109 -15.06 1.02 -13.03
N ILE A 110 -13.85 1.06 -12.47
CA ILE A 110 -12.66 1.54 -13.18
C ILE A 110 -11.99 0.39 -13.93
N LEU A 111 -12.18 -0.83 -13.44
CA LEU A 111 -11.55 -2.03 -13.98
C LEU A 111 -12.42 -2.76 -15.00
N PHE A 112 -13.73 -2.74 -14.83
CA PHE A 112 -14.67 -3.49 -15.66
C PHE A 112 -15.81 -2.60 -16.14
N HIS A 113 -16.27 -2.84 -17.36
CA HIS A 113 -17.48 -2.29 -17.92
C HIS A 113 -18.72 -2.90 -17.24
N GLU A 114 -19.92 -2.34 -17.50
CA GLU A 114 -21.18 -2.86 -16.93
C GLU A 114 -21.50 -4.30 -17.37
N ASP A 115 -21.07 -4.70 -18.54
CA ASP A 115 -21.20 -6.06 -19.09
C ASP A 115 -20.16 -7.04 -18.52
N GLY A 116 -19.26 -6.58 -17.63
CA GLY A 116 -18.19 -7.37 -17.01
C GLY A 116 -16.93 -7.49 -17.87
N SER A 117 -16.88 -6.93 -19.06
CA SER A 117 -15.68 -6.91 -19.89
C SER A 117 -14.59 -6.01 -19.29
N PRO A 118 -13.31 -6.34 -19.50
CA PRO A 118 -12.20 -5.55 -18.97
C PRO A 118 -12.11 -4.18 -19.66
N THR A 119 -11.79 -3.13 -18.89
CA THR A 119 -11.45 -1.82 -19.47
C THR A 119 -10.02 -1.84 -20.02
N ALA A 120 -9.68 -0.89 -20.88
CA ALA A 120 -8.30 -0.71 -21.36
C ALA A 120 -7.28 -0.56 -20.20
N ARG A 121 -7.72 -0.02 -19.05
CA ARG A 121 -6.90 0.04 -17.85
C ARG A 121 -6.62 -1.36 -17.29
N THR A 122 -7.61 -2.22 -17.24
CA THR A 122 -7.46 -3.61 -16.81
C THR A 122 -6.51 -4.38 -17.73
N GLU A 123 -6.67 -4.22 -19.03
CA GLU A 123 -5.78 -4.87 -20.01
C GLU A 123 -4.32 -4.40 -19.81
N SER A 124 -4.11 -3.10 -19.61
CA SER A 124 -2.79 -2.54 -19.31
C SER A 124 -2.19 -3.10 -18.01
N ILE A 125 -2.98 -3.17 -16.93
CA ILE A 125 -2.54 -3.74 -15.65
C ILE A 125 -2.17 -5.21 -15.79
N MET A 126 -3.03 -6.00 -16.44
CA MET A 126 -2.80 -7.44 -16.63
C MET A 126 -1.61 -7.71 -17.54
N GLY A 127 -1.45 -6.93 -18.61
CA GLY A 127 -0.29 -7.01 -19.50
C GLY A 127 1.04 -6.65 -18.81
N HIS A 128 0.97 -5.84 -17.75
CA HIS A 128 2.15 -5.47 -16.93
C HIS A 128 2.33 -6.38 -15.71
N THR A 129 1.40 -7.28 -15.43
CA THR A 129 1.50 -8.24 -14.32
C THR A 129 1.95 -9.59 -14.87
N PRO A 130 3.15 -10.09 -14.56
CA PRO A 130 3.66 -11.37 -15.11
C PRO A 130 2.72 -12.58 -14.86
N MET A 131 2.00 -12.61 -13.75
CA MET A 131 1.00 -13.65 -13.50
C MET A 131 -0.27 -13.52 -14.36
N GLY A 132 -0.43 -12.43 -15.12
CA GLY A 132 -1.53 -12.23 -16.08
C GLY A 132 -2.93 -12.13 -15.47
N ARG A 133 -3.03 -11.86 -14.17
CA ARG A 133 -4.29 -11.77 -13.44
C ARG A 133 -4.22 -10.79 -12.29
N PHE A 134 -5.37 -10.42 -11.77
CA PHE A 134 -5.48 -9.75 -10.48
C PHE A 134 -5.22 -10.71 -9.31
N GLY A 135 -4.82 -10.17 -8.18
CA GLY A 135 -4.77 -10.89 -6.91
C GLY A 135 -6.16 -11.06 -6.29
N GLU A 136 -6.33 -12.14 -5.56
CA GLU A 136 -7.49 -12.38 -4.69
C GLU A 136 -7.16 -11.96 -3.25
N ALA A 137 -8.13 -11.40 -2.51
CA ALA A 137 -7.89 -10.85 -1.17
C ALA A 137 -7.22 -11.85 -0.21
N ASP A 138 -7.57 -13.13 -0.32
CA ASP A 138 -7.01 -14.20 0.50
C ASP A 138 -5.52 -14.44 0.24
N GLU A 139 -4.99 -14.04 -0.91
CA GLU A 139 -3.56 -14.16 -1.21
C GLU A 139 -2.68 -13.19 -0.38
N LEU A 140 -3.27 -12.20 0.28
CA LEU A 140 -2.58 -11.32 1.24
C LEU A 140 -2.43 -11.98 2.63
N ILE A 141 -3.24 -12.99 2.96
CA ILE A 141 -3.28 -13.61 4.29
C ILE A 141 -1.93 -14.21 4.65
N GLY A 142 -1.29 -14.90 3.71
CA GLY A 142 0.01 -15.54 3.95
C GLY A 142 1.09 -14.55 4.42
N ALA A 143 1.19 -13.40 3.77
CA ALA A 143 2.12 -12.33 4.15
C ALA A 143 1.76 -11.74 5.52
N ALA A 144 0.48 -11.49 5.77
CA ALA A 144 0.00 -10.96 7.05
C ALA A 144 0.28 -11.92 8.21
N VAL A 145 -0.05 -13.20 8.06
CA VAL A 145 0.21 -14.24 9.08
C VAL A 145 1.71 -14.42 9.33
N PHE A 146 2.53 -14.44 8.28
CA PHE A 146 3.98 -14.51 8.41
C PHE A 146 4.53 -13.34 9.23
N LEU A 147 4.17 -12.10 8.87
CA LEU A 147 4.64 -10.91 9.57
C LEU A 147 4.07 -10.78 11.00
N ALA A 148 2.84 -11.23 11.23
CA ALA A 148 2.23 -11.22 12.56
C ALA A 148 2.87 -12.25 13.50
N SER A 149 3.32 -13.38 12.97
CA SER A 149 3.90 -14.47 13.76
C SER A 149 5.29 -14.11 14.29
N HIS A 150 5.44 -14.04 15.61
CA HIS A 150 6.75 -13.86 16.22
C HIS A 150 7.68 -15.03 15.90
N GLN A 151 7.16 -16.27 15.92
CA GLN A 151 7.96 -17.47 15.66
C GLN A 151 8.48 -17.50 14.21
N ALA A 152 7.67 -17.09 13.24
CA ALA A 152 8.04 -17.16 11.83
C ALA A 152 8.91 -15.97 11.37
N SER A 153 8.78 -14.79 12.02
CA SER A 153 9.38 -13.54 11.56
C SER A 153 10.04 -12.70 12.66
N SER A 154 10.54 -13.35 13.74
CA SER A 154 11.14 -12.62 14.87
C SER A 154 12.34 -11.74 14.50
N PHE A 155 13.05 -12.04 13.42
CA PHE A 155 14.18 -11.26 12.93
C PHE A 155 13.87 -10.44 11.67
N VAL A 156 12.56 -10.28 11.35
CA VAL A 156 12.08 -9.52 10.19
C VAL A 156 11.47 -8.21 10.66
N THR A 157 12.17 -7.09 10.43
CA THR A 157 11.70 -5.73 10.68
C THR A 157 12.25 -4.79 9.59
N GLY A 158 11.52 -3.74 9.25
CA GLY A 158 11.87 -2.81 8.18
C GLY A 158 11.72 -3.38 6.76
N SER A 159 11.12 -4.55 6.63
CA SER A 159 10.94 -5.25 5.35
C SER A 159 9.63 -4.87 4.67
N ASP A 160 9.63 -4.94 3.34
CA ASP A 160 8.44 -4.79 2.51
C ASP A 160 8.17 -6.09 1.75
N ILE A 161 7.01 -6.71 2.02
CA ILE A 161 6.58 -7.93 1.31
C ILE A 161 5.66 -7.53 0.16
N ARG A 162 6.13 -7.76 -1.06
CA ARG A 162 5.35 -7.53 -2.27
C ARG A 162 4.44 -8.71 -2.54
N VAL A 163 3.16 -8.44 -2.70
CA VAL A 163 2.14 -9.42 -3.11
C VAL A 163 1.45 -8.82 -4.34
N ASP A 164 2.11 -8.91 -5.50
CA ASP A 164 1.78 -8.10 -6.66
C ASP A 164 1.76 -8.88 -7.99
N GLY A 165 1.88 -10.20 -7.95
CA GLY A 165 1.91 -11.03 -9.16
C GLY A 165 3.11 -10.76 -10.07
N GLY A 166 4.18 -10.16 -9.52
CA GLY A 166 5.40 -9.80 -10.24
C GLY A 166 5.34 -8.40 -10.88
N PHE A 167 4.31 -7.61 -10.60
CA PHE A 167 4.11 -6.28 -11.21
C PHE A 167 5.35 -5.38 -11.10
N LEU A 168 5.99 -5.32 -9.93
CA LEU A 168 7.20 -4.53 -9.71
C LEU A 168 8.50 -5.19 -10.21
N SER A 169 8.43 -6.39 -10.75
CA SER A 169 9.58 -7.12 -11.28
C SER A 169 9.66 -7.08 -12.81
N GLN A 170 8.65 -6.50 -13.46
CA GLN A 170 8.60 -6.38 -14.90
C GLN A 170 9.60 -5.34 -15.38
N THR A 171 10.41 -5.71 -16.36
CA THR A 171 11.28 -4.82 -17.12
C THR A 171 10.74 -4.61 -18.53
N ILE A 172 11.36 -3.73 -19.30
CA ILE A 172 11.08 -3.55 -20.73
C ILE A 172 11.52 -4.77 -21.54
#